data_bc26dcd04d2c3e902728db5aef9f2397
#
_entry.id   bc26dcd04d2c3e902728db5aef9f2397
#
_cell.length_a   1.000
_cell.length_b   1.000
_cell.length_c   1.000
_cell.angle_alpha   90.00
_cell.angle_beta   90.00
_cell.angle_gamma   90.00
#
_symmetry.space_group_name_H-M   'P 1'
#
loop_
_entity.id
_entity.type
_entity.pdbx_description
1 polymer ?
#
loop_
_entity_poly.entity_id
_entity_poly.type
_entity_poly.pdbx_seq_one_letter_code
_entity_poly.pdbx_strand_id
1 'polypeptide(L)'
;MDRSSKQKINKETQVLNDTLHEMDLIDIFRTFHPNAEYTFFSTAHGTFSRIDHLMGHKSNVSKFKKIEITSSIFSDHNTMRLDINYKKRTVRNTSTWRLNNTFLSNEQVVEEIKREIKEFLETNDNENMTTQNLFDTAKAVLRGKFIAIQSYLKKTRKTSIGNLTLHLKQLEKEEQKNLQISRRKEIIKM
;
A
#
# COMPACT_ATOMS: atom_id res chain seq x y z
N MET A 1 9.72 7.06 -23.39
CA MET A 1 8.45 6.34 -23.17
C MET A 1 8.73 4.86 -23.37
N ASP A 2 8.38 4.02 -22.37
CA ASP A 2 8.64 2.57 -22.44
C ASP A 2 7.42 1.88 -23.04
N ARG A 3 7.62 1.07 -24.06
CA ARG A 3 6.59 0.25 -24.70
C ARG A 3 7.13 -1.15 -24.97
N SER A 4 6.25 -2.14 -24.92
CA SER A 4 6.58 -3.52 -25.31
C SER A 4 6.75 -3.69 -26.84
N SER A 5 6.20 -2.77 -27.62
CA SER A 5 6.40 -2.70 -29.08
C SER A 5 7.47 -1.67 -29.46
N LYS A 6 8.32 -2.00 -30.45
CA LYS A 6 9.33 -1.07 -30.97
C LYS A 6 8.62 0.11 -31.66
N GLN A 7 8.76 1.30 -31.13
CA GLN A 7 8.23 2.52 -31.71
C GLN A 7 9.36 3.49 -32.01
N LYS A 8 9.32 4.15 -33.18
CA LYS A 8 10.24 5.25 -33.51
C LYS A 8 9.89 6.47 -32.64
N ILE A 9 10.92 7.15 -32.13
CA ILE A 9 10.77 8.44 -31.46
C ILE A 9 10.33 9.45 -32.53
N ASN A 10 9.18 10.10 -32.31
CA ASN A 10 8.69 11.17 -33.19
C ASN A 10 9.29 12.52 -32.75
N LYS A 11 9.16 13.54 -33.63
CA LYS A 11 9.66 14.89 -33.35
C LYS A 11 9.08 15.51 -32.06
N GLU A 12 7.81 15.24 -31.80
CA GLU A 12 7.12 15.75 -30.58
C GLU A 12 7.73 15.18 -29.30
N THR A 13 8.04 13.88 -29.29
CA THR A 13 8.73 13.23 -28.16
C THR A 13 10.14 13.82 -27.97
N GLN A 14 10.81 14.16 -29.05
CA GLN A 14 12.13 14.78 -28.97
C GLN A 14 12.05 16.19 -28.37
N VAL A 15 11.13 17.03 -28.86
CA VAL A 15 10.89 18.38 -28.31
C VAL A 15 10.52 18.30 -26.80
N LEU A 16 9.68 17.35 -26.41
CA LEU A 16 9.34 17.15 -25.00
C LEU A 16 10.59 16.81 -24.17
N ASN A 17 11.44 15.92 -24.64
CA ASN A 17 12.66 15.54 -23.94
C ASN A 17 13.63 16.75 -23.81
N ASP A 18 13.77 17.54 -24.86
CA ASP A 18 14.61 18.73 -24.85
C ASP A 18 14.08 19.77 -23.83
N THR A 19 12.78 20.00 -23.81
CA THR A 19 12.13 20.89 -22.82
C THR A 19 12.33 20.39 -21.39
N LEU A 20 12.16 19.08 -21.14
CA LEU A 20 12.40 18.50 -19.82
C LEU A 20 13.84 18.67 -19.37
N HIS A 21 14.77 18.55 -20.30
CA HIS A 21 16.21 18.77 -20.04
C HIS A 21 16.52 20.24 -19.73
N GLU A 22 15.96 21.19 -20.49
CA GLU A 22 16.10 22.63 -20.25
C GLU A 22 15.54 23.04 -18.87
N MET A 23 14.47 22.38 -18.41
CA MET A 23 13.86 22.61 -17.10
C MET A 23 14.55 21.87 -15.95
N ASP A 24 15.67 21.17 -16.20
CA ASP A 24 16.34 20.29 -15.23
C ASP A 24 15.41 19.24 -14.60
N LEU A 25 14.40 18.78 -15.32
CA LEU A 25 13.51 17.74 -14.90
C LEU A 25 14.01 16.36 -15.28
N ILE A 26 13.78 15.39 -14.41
CA ILE A 26 14.08 13.98 -14.61
C ILE A 26 12.84 13.13 -14.36
N ASP A 27 12.74 12.02 -15.08
CA ASP A 27 11.80 10.95 -14.72
C ASP A 27 12.36 10.19 -13.51
N ILE A 28 11.71 10.36 -12.36
CA ILE A 28 12.16 9.79 -11.09
C ILE A 28 12.22 8.27 -11.19
N PHE A 29 11.19 7.64 -11.80
CA PHE A 29 11.17 6.18 -11.94
C PHE A 29 12.38 5.66 -12.71
N ARG A 30 12.69 6.30 -13.85
CA ARG A 30 13.80 5.90 -14.71
C ARG A 30 15.16 6.08 -14.05
N THR A 31 15.27 7.04 -13.14
CA THR A 31 16.50 7.28 -12.37
C THR A 31 16.81 6.13 -11.40
N PHE A 32 15.77 5.53 -10.81
CA PHE A 32 15.92 4.42 -9.85
C PHE A 32 15.85 3.04 -10.50
N HIS A 33 15.14 2.91 -11.61
CA HIS A 33 14.89 1.65 -12.32
C HIS A 33 15.28 1.79 -13.79
N PRO A 34 16.48 1.36 -14.20
CA PRO A 34 16.92 1.41 -15.58
C PRO A 34 16.15 0.44 -16.49
N ASN A 35 15.61 -0.64 -15.91
CA ASN A 35 14.83 -1.63 -16.65
C ASN A 35 13.42 -1.11 -16.97
N ALA A 36 12.87 -1.57 -18.09
CA ALA A 36 11.51 -1.22 -18.48
C ALA A 36 10.48 -1.87 -17.55
N GLU A 37 9.62 -1.06 -16.96
CA GLU A 37 8.38 -1.48 -16.30
C GLU A 37 7.23 -0.67 -16.88
N TYR A 38 6.02 -1.24 -16.84
CA TYR A 38 4.86 -0.67 -17.53
C TYR A 38 3.79 -0.26 -16.51
N THR A 39 3.11 0.85 -16.82
CA THR A 39 2.01 1.36 -15.99
C THR A 39 0.64 1.14 -16.61
N PHE A 40 0.58 0.79 -17.89
CA PHE A 40 -0.66 0.65 -18.64
C PHE A 40 -0.63 -0.56 -19.57
N PHE A 41 -1.75 -1.26 -19.67
CA PHE A 41 -1.97 -2.33 -20.64
C PHE A 41 -3.12 -1.98 -21.58
N SER A 42 -2.84 -1.90 -22.87
CA SER A 42 -3.86 -1.71 -23.90
C SER A 42 -4.46 -3.05 -24.31
N THR A 43 -5.69 -3.31 -23.90
CA THR A 43 -6.43 -4.54 -24.28
C THR A 43 -6.70 -4.60 -25.78
N ALA A 44 -6.92 -3.45 -26.43
CA ALA A 44 -7.19 -3.36 -27.86
C ALA A 44 -5.98 -3.75 -28.71
N HIS A 45 -4.77 -3.45 -28.25
CA HIS A 45 -3.52 -3.69 -28.99
C HIS A 45 -2.65 -4.80 -28.40
N GLY A 46 -3.02 -5.37 -27.24
CA GLY A 46 -2.21 -6.37 -26.53
C GLY A 46 -0.81 -5.85 -26.17
N THR A 47 -0.66 -4.55 -25.92
CA THR A 47 0.64 -3.92 -25.68
C THR A 47 0.72 -3.27 -24.32
N PHE A 48 1.89 -3.39 -23.69
CA PHE A 48 2.21 -2.70 -22.46
C PHE A 48 2.94 -1.39 -22.75
N SER A 49 2.66 -0.34 -21.99
CA SER A 49 3.34 0.95 -22.07
C SER A 49 3.45 1.62 -20.72
N ARG A 50 4.46 2.46 -20.54
CA ARG A 50 4.56 3.37 -19.41
C ARG A 50 4.18 4.76 -19.89
N ILE A 51 2.97 5.15 -19.60
CA ILE A 51 2.40 6.45 -19.94
C ILE A 51 2.29 7.38 -18.74
N ASP A 52 2.35 6.83 -17.54
CA ASP A 52 2.36 7.59 -16.30
C ASP A 52 3.80 7.91 -15.91
N HIS A 53 4.07 9.17 -15.60
CA HIS A 53 5.40 9.66 -15.26
C HIS A 53 5.34 10.53 -14.00
N LEU A 54 6.33 10.38 -13.12
CA LEU A 54 6.58 11.28 -12.01
C LEU A 54 7.87 12.04 -12.29
N MET A 55 7.72 13.33 -12.60
CA MET A 55 8.83 14.22 -12.86
C MET A 55 9.30 14.90 -11.60
N GLY A 56 10.60 15.08 -11.45
CA GLY A 56 11.21 15.81 -10.36
C GLY A 56 12.43 16.57 -10.82
N HIS A 57 12.74 17.68 -10.13
CA HIS A 57 13.93 18.45 -10.43
C HIS A 57 15.19 17.70 -9.97
N LYS A 58 16.26 17.71 -10.78
CA LYS A 58 17.54 17.04 -10.50
C LYS A 58 18.10 17.35 -9.12
N SER A 59 17.99 18.59 -8.65
CA SER A 59 18.47 19.00 -7.32
C SER A 59 17.74 18.30 -6.16
N ASN A 60 16.57 17.73 -6.39
CA ASN A 60 15.77 17.05 -5.38
C ASN A 60 15.94 15.53 -5.33
N VAL A 61 16.80 14.96 -6.17
CA VAL A 61 17.01 13.49 -6.25
C VAL A 61 17.29 12.87 -4.88
N SER A 62 18.12 13.53 -4.05
CA SER A 62 18.45 13.06 -2.70
C SER A 62 17.26 13.00 -1.73
N LYS A 63 16.15 13.64 -2.06
CA LYS A 63 14.91 13.59 -1.26
C LYS A 63 14.04 12.39 -1.60
N PHE A 64 14.19 11.79 -2.78
CA PHE A 64 13.43 10.62 -3.20
C PHE A 64 14.06 9.37 -2.59
N LYS A 65 13.29 8.59 -1.85
CA LYS A 65 13.76 7.38 -1.16
C LYS A 65 13.53 6.12 -1.97
N LYS A 66 12.35 6.00 -2.51
CA LYS A 66 11.89 4.81 -3.20
C LYS A 66 10.76 5.17 -4.14
N ILE A 67 10.78 4.61 -5.32
CA ILE A 67 9.64 4.64 -6.24
C ILE A 67 9.34 3.22 -6.69
N GLU A 68 8.07 2.87 -6.75
CA GLU A 68 7.63 1.54 -7.18
C GLU A 68 6.32 1.62 -7.97
N ILE A 69 6.14 0.69 -8.88
CA ILE A 69 4.88 0.46 -9.58
C ILE A 69 4.18 -0.70 -8.90
N THR A 70 2.93 -0.49 -8.52
CA THR A 70 2.07 -1.48 -7.86
C THR A 70 0.89 -1.77 -8.75
N SER A 71 0.67 -3.05 -9.02
CA SER A 71 -0.44 -3.53 -9.84
C SER A 71 -1.78 -3.13 -9.24
N SER A 72 -2.74 -2.78 -10.10
CA SER A 72 -4.11 -2.44 -9.73
C SER A 72 -5.08 -3.41 -10.40
N ILE A 73 -6.02 -3.94 -9.62
CA ILE A 73 -7.14 -4.75 -10.12
C ILE A 73 -8.37 -3.90 -10.49
N PHE A 74 -8.37 -2.62 -10.12
CA PHE A 74 -9.50 -1.70 -10.31
C PHE A 74 -9.35 -0.82 -11.55
N SER A 75 -8.20 -0.90 -12.23
CA SER A 75 -7.87 -0.03 -13.38
C SER A 75 -6.94 -0.78 -14.33
N ASP A 76 -6.96 -0.40 -15.59
CA ASP A 76 -5.96 -0.77 -16.61
C ASP A 76 -4.62 -0.03 -16.41
N HIS A 77 -4.59 0.96 -15.51
CA HIS A 77 -3.39 1.59 -15.03
C HIS A 77 -2.90 1.00 -13.70
N ASN A 78 -1.59 0.79 -13.61
CA ASN A 78 -0.90 0.47 -12.37
C ASN A 78 -0.59 1.75 -11.58
N THR A 79 -0.61 1.66 -10.26
CA THR A 79 -0.35 2.80 -9.38
C THR A 79 1.15 3.03 -9.23
N MET A 80 1.61 4.28 -9.38
CA MET A 80 2.97 4.68 -9.02
C MET A 80 3.01 5.24 -7.60
N ARG A 81 3.93 4.73 -6.78
CA ARG A 81 4.15 5.18 -5.41
C ARG A 81 5.55 5.75 -5.25
N LEU A 82 5.64 6.99 -4.79
CA LEU A 82 6.90 7.66 -4.49
C LEU A 82 7.00 7.95 -2.98
N ASP A 83 8.05 7.44 -2.35
CA ASP A 83 8.40 7.76 -0.95
C ASP A 83 9.43 8.89 -0.93
N ILE A 84 9.06 10.02 -0.31
CA ILE A 84 9.89 11.23 -0.25
C ILE A 84 10.40 11.42 1.18
N ASN A 85 11.69 11.75 1.31
CA ASN A 85 12.28 12.14 2.59
C ASN A 85 11.88 13.59 2.93
N TYR A 86 10.76 13.74 3.58
CA TYR A 86 10.30 15.03 4.06
C TYR A 86 10.72 15.23 5.52
N LYS A 87 11.61 16.20 5.79
CA LYS A 87 11.94 16.61 7.18
C LYS A 87 10.70 17.26 7.79
N LYS A 88 9.81 16.45 8.34
CA LYS A 88 8.68 16.95 9.11
C LYS A 88 9.26 17.63 10.37
N ARG A 89 9.02 18.94 10.54
CA ARG A 89 9.12 19.54 11.87
C ARG A 89 8.17 18.74 12.76
N THR A 90 8.72 17.93 13.62
CA THR A 90 7.95 17.10 14.54
C THR A 90 7.24 18.01 15.53
N VAL A 91 6.03 18.41 15.19
CA VAL A 91 5.06 18.68 16.23
C VAL A 91 4.90 17.33 16.97
N ARG A 92 5.33 17.29 18.22
CA ARG A 92 5.11 16.14 19.10
C ARG A 92 3.59 16.00 19.27
N ASN A 93 2.94 15.34 18.33
CA ASN A 93 1.59 14.87 18.55
C ASN A 93 1.71 13.79 19.63
N THR A 94 1.29 14.10 20.84
CA THR A 94 1.01 13.08 21.85
C THR A 94 -0.02 12.15 21.22
N SER A 95 0.41 11.02 20.71
CA SER A 95 -0.48 10.05 20.09
C SER A 95 -1.31 9.39 21.19
N THR A 96 -2.47 9.94 21.43
CA THR A 96 -3.45 9.29 22.31
C THR A 96 -3.94 8.04 21.57
N TRP A 97 -3.75 6.86 22.19
CA TRP A 97 -4.26 5.63 21.64
C TRP A 97 -5.79 5.71 21.52
N ARG A 98 -6.33 5.33 20.36
CA ARG A 98 -7.76 5.23 20.11
C ARG A 98 -8.09 3.84 19.59
N LEU A 99 -9.18 3.27 20.11
CA LEU A 99 -9.71 2.02 19.59
C LEU A 99 -10.21 2.23 18.16
N ASN A 100 -9.78 1.37 17.26
CA ASN A 100 -10.34 1.32 15.92
C ASN A 100 -11.61 0.47 15.93
N ASN A 101 -12.77 1.10 15.80
CA ASN A 101 -14.06 0.43 15.85
C ASN A 101 -14.28 -0.63 14.75
N THR A 102 -13.51 -0.60 13.66
CA THR A 102 -13.64 -1.61 12.59
C THR A 102 -13.33 -3.03 13.07
N PHE A 103 -12.62 -3.20 14.19
CA PHE A 103 -12.39 -4.53 14.79
C PHE A 103 -13.64 -5.14 15.39
N LEU A 104 -14.56 -4.31 15.86
CA LEU A 104 -15.83 -4.75 16.44
C LEU A 104 -16.82 -5.27 15.38
N SER A 105 -16.52 -5.12 14.09
CA SER A 105 -17.26 -5.77 13.02
C SER A 105 -16.90 -7.26 12.85
N ASN A 106 -15.82 -7.72 13.48
CA ASN A 106 -15.41 -9.12 13.46
C ASN A 106 -16.02 -9.85 14.65
N GLU A 107 -16.92 -10.77 14.39
CA GLU A 107 -17.67 -11.52 15.39
C GLU A 107 -16.74 -12.31 16.35
N GLN A 108 -15.67 -12.90 15.83
CA GLN A 108 -14.68 -13.65 16.61
C GLN A 108 -13.96 -12.73 17.61
N VAL A 109 -13.63 -11.49 17.19
CA VAL A 109 -13.01 -10.48 18.07
C VAL A 109 -13.97 -10.06 19.17
N VAL A 110 -15.24 -9.87 18.83
CA VAL A 110 -16.28 -9.50 19.80
C VAL A 110 -16.45 -10.60 20.86
N GLU A 111 -16.51 -11.85 20.45
CA GLU A 111 -16.64 -12.98 21.39
C GLU A 111 -15.38 -13.14 22.26
N GLU A 112 -14.20 -12.95 21.70
CA GLU A 112 -12.95 -12.95 22.48
C GLU A 112 -12.96 -11.85 23.55
N ILE A 113 -13.36 -10.62 23.19
CA ILE A 113 -13.44 -9.51 24.14
C ILE A 113 -14.52 -9.75 25.22
N LYS A 114 -15.68 -10.28 24.85
CA LYS A 114 -16.73 -10.62 25.83
C LYS A 114 -16.23 -11.65 26.86
N ARG A 115 -15.50 -12.66 26.38
CA ARG A 115 -14.90 -13.67 27.26
C ARG A 115 -13.88 -13.06 28.21
N GLU A 116 -13.00 -12.19 27.75
CA GLU A 116 -12.03 -11.48 28.59
C GLU A 116 -12.69 -10.58 29.63
N ILE A 117 -13.75 -9.87 29.24
CA ILE A 117 -14.51 -9.05 30.20
C ILE A 117 -15.13 -9.92 31.29
N LYS A 118 -15.75 -11.04 30.93
CA LYS A 118 -16.36 -11.97 31.86
C LYS A 118 -15.33 -12.55 32.83
N GLU A 119 -14.22 -13.06 32.32
CA GLU A 119 -13.12 -13.61 33.11
C GLU A 119 -12.51 -12.57 34.05
N PHE A 120 -12.34 -11.33 33.58
CA PHE A 120 -11.85 -10.22 34.39
C PHE A 120 -12.80 -9.92 35.53
N LEU A 121 -14.12 -9.85 35.30
CA LEU A 121 -15.12 -9.58 36.34
C LEU A 121 -15.17 -10.71 37.37
N GLU A 122 -15.19 -11.97 36.92
CA GLU A 122 -15.20 -13.13 37.81
C GLU A 122 -13.96 -13.21 38.74
N THR A 123 -12.80 -12.76 38.23
CA THR A 123 -11.54 -12.80 38.97
C THR A 123 -11.36 -11.62 39.93
N ASN A 124 -11.95 -10.44 39.62
CA ASN A 124 -11.69 -9.20 40.34
C ASN A 124 -12.92 -8.68 41.14
N ASP A 125 -14.01 -9.40 41.16
CA ASP A 125 -15.20 -9.04 41.92
C ASP A 125 -14.99 -9.40 43.39
N ASN A 126 -14.30 -8.48 44.11
CA ASN A 126 -14.03 -8.62 45.55
C ASN A 126 -14.76 -7.51 46.33
N GLU A 127 -15.29 -7.85 47.49
CA GLU A 127 -16.04 -6.92 48.39
C GLU A 127 -15.28 -5.63 48.73
N ASN A 128 -13.95 -5.62 48.63
CA ASN A 128 -13.09 -4.47 48.92
C ASN A 128 -12.80 -3.58 47.71
N MET A 129 -13.26 -3.93 46.51
CA MET A 129 -12.97 -3.20 45.28
C MET A 129 -14.07 -2.18 44.98
N THR A 130 -13.71 -0.91 44.88
CA THR A 130 -14.70 0.10 44.48
C THR A 130 -15.00 -0.05 42.97
N THR A 131 -16.25 0.21 42.58
CA THR A 131 -16.69 0.15 41.17
C THR A 131 -15.80 0.99 40.26
N GLN A 132 -15.31 2.15 40.72
CA GLN A 132 -14.42 3.01 39.95
C GLN A 132 -13.06 2.35 39.70
N ASN A 133 -12.47 1.72 40.70
CA ASN A 133 -11.19 1.03 40.60
C ASN A 133 -11.31 -0.18 39.66
N LEU A 134 -12.41 -0.93 39.78
CA LEU A 134 -12.71 -2.07 38.89
C LEU A 134 -12.78 -1.61 37.43
N PHE A 135 -13.50 -0.49 37.19
CA PHE A 135 -13.63 0.06 35.82
C PHE A 135 -12.31 0.56 35.23
N ASP A 136 -11.49 1.25 36.04
CA ASP A 136 -10.20 1.78 35.56
C ASP A 136 -9.17 0.65 35.31
N THR A 137 -9.21 -0.38 36.14
CA THR A 137 -8.39 -1.59 35.93
C THR A 137 -8.86 -2.36 34.69
N ALA A 138 -10.18 -2.54 34.53
CA ALA A 138 -10.75 -3.15 33.31
C ALA A 138 -10.31 -2.42 32.02
N LYS A 139 -10.35 -1.09 32.05
CA LYS A 139 -9.85 -0.28 30.92
C LYS A 139 -8.39 -0.58 30.57
N ALA A 140 -7.52 -0.70 31.58
CA ALA A 140 -6.11 -0.96 31.37
C ALA A 140 -5.88 -2.35 30.75
N VAL A 141 -6.55 -3.38 31.26
CA VAL A 141 -6.48 -4.76 30.77
C VAL A 141 -7.03 -4.85 29.36
N LEU A 142 -8.23 -4.33 29.12
CA LEU A 142 -8.86 -4.34 27.80
C LEU A 142 -8.06 -3.54 26.76
N ARG A 143 -7.45 -2.42 27.15
CA ARG A 143 -6.54 -1.68 26.26
C ARG A 143 -5.38 -2.54 25.80
N GLY A 144 -4.75 -3.28 26.72
CA GLY A 144 -3.67 -4.22 26.39
C GLY A 144 -4.14 -5.29 25.40
N LYS A 145 -5.29 -5.89 25.66
CA LYS A 145 -5.88 -6.92 24.78
C LYS A 145 -6.23 -6.36 23.39
N PHE A 146 -6.86 -5.20 23.32
CA PHE A 146 -7.14 -4.55 22.03
C PHE A 146 -5.88 -4.24 21.22
N ILE A 147 -4.81 -3.79 21.87
CA ILE A 147 -3.52 -3.55 21.22
C ILE A 147 -2.96 -4.85 20.64
N ALA A 148 -3.01 -5.95 21.39
CA ALA A 148 -2.55 -7.27 20.96
C ALA A 148 -3.34 -7.78 19.74
N ILE A 149 -4.67 -7.77 19.82
CA ILE A 149 -5.57 -8.18 18.72
C ILE A 149 -5.32 -7.32 17.47
N GLN A 150 -5.25 -6.00 17.64
CA GLN A 150 -4.97 -5.08 16.54
C GLN A 150 -3.64 -5.38 15.85
N SER A 151 -2.62 -5.66 16.63
CA SER A 151 -1.28 -6.00 16.12
C SER A 151 -1.32 -7.31 15.33
N TYR A 152 -1.99 -8.32 15.83
CA TYR A 152 -2.18 -9.62 15.18
C TYR A 152 -2.93 -9.47 13.84
N LEU A 153 -4.09 -8.81 13.85
CA LEU A 153 -4.91 -8.60 12.64
C LEU A 153 -4.17 -7.77 11.59
N LYS A 154 -3.41 -6.74 12.01
CA LYS A 154 -2.59 -5.94 11.12
C LYS A 154 -1.49 -6.78 10.46
N LYS A 155 -0.84 -7.66 11.22
CA LYS A 155 0.20 -8.57 10.71
C LYS A 155 -0.39 -9.54 9.69
N THR A 156 -1.50 -10.21 10.03
CA THR A 156 -2.18 -11.18 9.16
C THR A 156 -2.63 -10.53 7.85
N ARG A 157 -3.30 -9.36 7.94
CA ARG A 157 -3.71 -8.60 6.75
C ARG A 157 -2.52 -8.22 5.87
N LYS A 158 -1.43 -7.75 6.47
CA LYS A 158 -0.21 -7.38 5.72
C LYS A 158 0.38 -8.59 4.98
N THR A 159 0.41 -9.76 5.62
CA THR A 159 0.89 -11.00 5.00
C THR A 159 -0.01 -11.41 3.83
N SER A 160 -1.34 -11.41 4.02
CA SER A 160 -2.29 -11.76 2.96
C SER A 160 -2.18 -10.82 1.76
N ILE A 161 -2.14 -9.49 1.99
CA ILE A 161 -1.93 -8.50 0.93
C ILE A 161 -0.60 -8.73 0.22
N GLY A 162 0.48 -9.02 0.96
CA GLY A 162 1.79 -9.31 0.39
C GLY A 162 1.77 -10.52 -0.55
N ASN A 163 1.13 -11.61 -0.13
CA ASN A 163 1.01 -12.84 -0.92
C ASN A 163 0.18 -12.61 -2.20
N LEU A 164 -0.97 -11.93 -2.08
CA LEU A 164 -1.82 -11.59 -3.22
C LEU A 164 -1.09 -10.66 -4.21
N THR A 165 -0.38 -9.67 -3.71
CA THR A 165 0.41 -8.75 -4.55
C THR A 165 1.53 -9.49 -5.29
N LEU A 166 2.20 -10.45 -4.63
CA LEU A 166 3.23 -11.26 -5.27
C LEU A 166 2.63 -12.14 -6.38
N HIS A 167 1.51 -12.78 -6.12
CA HIS A 167 0.80 -13.61 -7.10
C HIS A 167 0.35 -12.78 -8.31
N LEU A 168 -0.23 -11.61 -8.06
CA LEU A 168 -0.62 -10.67 -9.12
C LEU A 168 0.57 -10.29 -10.02
N LYS A 169 1.72 -9.94 -9.42
CA LYS A 169 2.94 -9.64 -10.19
C LYS A 169 3.45 -10.83 -11.02
N GLN A 170 3.28 -12.04 -10.53
CA GLN A 170 3.64 -13.25 -11.29
C GLN A 170 2.74 -13.41 -12.51
N LEU A 171 1.41 -13.28 -12.34
CA LEU A 171 0.45 -13.36 -13.44
C LEU A 171 0.69 -12.28 -14.50
N GLU A 172 0.98 -11.04 -14.08
CA GLU A 172 1.31 -9.96 -15.00
C GLU A 172 2.59 -10.23 -15.80
N LYS A 173 3.64 -10.78 -15.17
CA LYS A 173 4.87 -11.17 -15.87
C LYS A 173 4.63 -12.28 -16.90
N GLU A 174 3.77 -13.23 -16.57
CA GLU A 174 3.39 -14.30 -17.50
C GLU A 174 2.57 -13.74 -18.67
N GLU A 175 1.65 -12.82 -18.40
CA GLU A 175 0.88 -12.13 -19.44
C GLU A 175 1.78 -11.33 -20.37
N GLN A 176 2.78 -10.61 -19.84
CA GLN A 176 3.77 -9.89 -20.62
C GLN A 176 4.57 -10.81 -21.58
N LYS A 177 4.86 -12.04 -21.13
CA LYS A 177 5.59 -13.01 -21.95
C LYS A 177 4.74 -13.61 -23.05
N ASN A 178 3.48 -13.90 -22.79
CA ASN A 178 2.64 -14.73 -23.66
C ASN A 178 1.56 -13.94 -24.41
N LEU A 179 1.39 -12.63 -24.14
CA LEU A 179 0.43 -11.71 -24.80
C LEU A 179 -0.99 -12.29 -25.00
N GLN A 180 -1.44 -13.20 -24.12
CA GLN A 180 -2.74 -13.86 -24.26
C GLN A 180 -3.82 -13.07 -23.49
N ILE A 181 -4.85 -12.65 -24.22
CA ILE A 181 -6.03 -11.88 -23.74
C ILE A 181 -6.81 -12.63 -22.63
N SER A 182 -6.72 -13.96 -22.59
CA SER A 182 -7.47 -14.80 -21.62
C SER A 182 -7.03 -14.62 -20.17
N ARG A 183 -5.74 -14.35 -19.91
CA ARG A 183 -5.20 -14.23 -18.55
C ARG A 183 -5.57 -12.92 -17.85
N ARG A 184 -5.83 -11.85 -18.59
CA ARG A 184 -6.31 -10.60 -18.00
C ARG A 184 -7.66 -10.77 -17.30
N LYS A 185 -8.50 -11.69 -17.80
CA LYS A 185 -9.77 -12.01 -17.15
C LYS A 185 -9.60 -12.73 -15.80
N GLU A 186 -8.52 -13.45 -15.61
CA GLU A 186 -8.19 -14.12 -14.33
C GLU A 186 -7.70 -13.06 -13.30
N ILE A 187 -6.86 -12.12 -13.74
CA ILE A 187 -6.37 -11.02 -12.91
C ILE A 187 -7.54 -10.16 -12.38
N ILE A 188 -8.55 -9.91 -13.22
CA ILE A 188 -9.73 -9.10 -12.84
C ILE A 188 -10.67 -9.86 -11.87
N LYS A 189 -10.63 -11.21 -11.87
CA LYS A 189 -11.47 -12.04 -11.00
C LYS A 189 -10.89 -12.25 -9.59
N MET A 190 -9.62 -11.90 -9.34
CA MET A 190 -8.98 -11.93 -8.03
C MET A 190 -9.34 -10.71 -7.19
#